data_3d69a0587e668476e72299ae5317a08f
#
_entry.id   3d69a0587e668476e72299ae5317a08f
#
_cell.length_a   1.000
_cell.length_b   1.000
_cell.length_c   1.000
_cell.angle_alpha   90.00
_cell.angle_beta   90.00
_cell.angle_gamma   90.00
#
_symmetry.space_group_name_H-M   'P 1'
#
loop_
_entity.id
_entity.type
_entity.pdbx_description
1 polymer ?
#
loop_
_entity_poly.entity_id
_entity_poly.type
_entity_poly.pdbx_seq_one_letter_code
_entity_poly.pdbx_strand_id
1 'polypeptide(L)'
;DLIHQVATAISDEGRAKYHAALRRNGYTLQYQGLTFWSPNVNIFRDPRWGRGQETWGEDPFLTGEMASAFVRGLQGDDPQYLKAAACAKHYAVHSGPEKDRHSFNAIVTKRELYDTYLPAFKKLVTEAKVESVMGAYNRTLDEVCCASKLLLDDILRGEWGFDGHVVSDCMALSDFYLHHKVTEDAADSAALALKYGCDLGCDHVFNEIPTAIERGDTTEALVDRALE
;
A
#
# COMPACT_ATOMS: atom_id res chain seq x y z
N ASP A 1 3.83 -1.14 24.17
CA ASP A 1 3.23 0.00 24.90
C ASP A 1 3.71 1.36 24.36
N LEU A 2 5.00 1.64 24.30
CA LEU A 2 5.49 2.96 23.86
C LEU A 2 5.08 3.29 22.41
N ILE A 3 5.25 2.36 21.48
CA ILE A 3 4.89 2.58 20.07
C ILE A 3 3.40 2.84 19.91
N HIS A 4 2.57 2.11 20.62
CA HIS A 4 1.12 2.33 20.64
C HIS A 4 0.78 3.75 21.15
N GLN A 5 1.40 4.18 22.26
CA GLN A 5 1.19 5.53 22.81
C GLN A 5 1.63 6.63 21.84
N VAL A 6 2.79 6.45 21.19
CA VAL A 6 3.26 7.39 20.15
C VAL A 6 2.28 7.46 18.98
N ALA A 7 1.81 6.32 18.46
CA ALA A 7 0.86 6.27 17.36
C ALA A 7 -0.49 6.88 17.74
N THR A 8 -0.93 6.68 19.00
CA THR A 8 -2.12 7.33 19.56
C THR A 8 -1.99 8.85 19.56
N ALA A 9 -0.86 9.38 20.02
CA ALA A 9 -0.59 10.82 19.98
C ALA A 9 -0.56 11.37 18.54
N ILE A 10 0.07 10.63 17.61
CA ILE A 10 0.10 10.99 16.18
C ILE A 10 -1.32 11.11 15.61
N SER A 11 -2.20 10.16 15.90
CA SER A 11 -3.59 10.20 15.42
C SER A 11 -4.41 11.33 16.07
N ASP A 12 -4.17 11.65 17.35
CA ASP A 12 -4.79 12.81 18.02
C ASP A 12 -4.40 14.13 17.34
N GLU A 13 -3.12 14.31 17.09
CA GLU A 13 -2.61 15.50 16.39
C GLU A 13 -3.12 15.54 14.93
N GLY A 14 -3.16 14.41 14.25
CA GLY A 14 -3.71 14.30 12.90
C GLY A 14 -5.16 14.74 12.83
N ARG A 15 -6.00 14.26 13.74
CA ARG A 15 -7.41 14.70 13.85
C ARG A 15 -7.53 16.17 14.21
N ALA A 16 -6.70 16.68 15.10
CA ALA A 16 -6.70 18.10 15.45
C ALA A 16 -6.40 18.98 14.22
N LYS A 17 -5.41 18.61 13.41
CA LYS A 17 -5.06 19.30 12.16
C LYS A 17 -6.17 19.20 11.11
N TYR A 18 -6.75 17.99 10.93
CA TYR A 18 -7.90 17.76 10.06
C TYR A 18 -9.07 18.68 10.39
N HIS A 19 -9.51 18.71 11.66
CA HIS A 19 -10.60 19.56 12.10
C HIS A 19 -10.26 21.06 12.00
N ALA A 20 -9.00 21.44 12.22
CA ALA A 20 -8.56 22.82 12.02
C ALA A 20 -8.65 23.23 10.52
N ALA A 21 -8.28 22.33 9.61
CA ALA A 21 -8.43 22.57 8.16
C ALA A 21 -9.90 22.72 7.76
N LEU A 22 -10.77 21.82 8.22
CA LEU A 22 -12.22 21.90 7.96
C LEU A 22 -12.83 23.20 8.49
N ARG A 23 -12.49 23.63 9.71
CA ARG A 23 -12.99 24.92 10.27
C ARG A 23 -12.51 26.13 9.48
N ARG A 24 -11.29 26.06 8.92
CA ARG A 24 -10.71 27.20 8.17
C ARG A 24 -11.21 27.26 6.73
N ASN A 25 -11.28 26.13 6.05
CA ASN A 25 -11.46 26.06 4.60
C ASN A 25 -12.79 25.43 4.17
N GLY A 26 -13.49 24.68 5.06
CA GLY A 26 -14.62 23.83 4.70
C GLY A 26 -14.21 22.48 4.06
N TYR A 27 -12.92 22.28 3.77
CA TYR A 27 -12.37 21.07 3.16
C TYR A 27 -10.91 20.86 3.61
N THR A 28 -10.35 19.70 3.27
CA THR A 28 -8.94 19.38 3.52
C THR A 28 -8.13 19.42 2.22
N LEU A 29 -6.87 19.80 2.33
CA LEU A 29 -5.86 19.70 1.27
C LEU A 29 -5.03 18.43 1.47
N GLN A 30 -4.12 18.16 0.52
CA GLN A 30 -3.11 17.11 0.64
C GLN A 30 -2.38 17.23 1.99
N TYR A 31 -2.11 16.11 2.64
CA TYR A 31 -1.52 15.98 3.98
C TYR A 31 -2.37 16.51 5.14
N GLN A 32 -3.66 16.74 4.91
CA GLN A 32 -4.62 17.16 5.95
C GLN A 32 -5.73 16.13 6.19
N GLY A 33 -5.69 14.99 5.48
CA GLY A 33 -6.64 13.90 5.63
C GLY A 33 -6.37 13.01 6.85
N LEU A 34 -7.19 11.99 7.00
CA LEU A 34 -7.12 11.01 8.09
C LEU A 34 -6.62 9.62 7.63
N THR A 35 -6.19 9.48 6.39
CA THR A 35 -5.50 8.29 5.90
C THR A 35 -4.00 8.53 5.91
N PHE A 36 -3.29 7.77 6.72
CA PHE A 36 -1.84 7.88 6.91
C PHE A 36 -1.15 6.75 6.16
N TRP A 37 -0.30 7.09 5.20
CA TRP A 37 0.50 6.09 4.48
C TRP A 37 1.69 5.62 5.31
N SER A 38 1.38 4.94 6.38
CA SER A 38 2.28 4.42 7.40
C SER A 38 1.60 3.26 8.14
N PRO A 39 2.35 2.24 8.61
CA PRO A 39 3.81 2.13 8.72
C PRO A 39 4.50 1.53 7.50
N ASN A 40 5.81 1.80 7.36
CA ASN A 40 6.67 1.06 6.44
C ASN A 40 7.15 -0.24 7.12
N VAL A 41 6.72 -1.39 6.62
CA VAL A 41 7.05 -2.72 7.15
C VAL A 41 7.96 -3.53 6.24
N ASN A 42 8.63 -2.89 5.29
CA ASN A 42 9.63 -3.56 4.48
C ASN A 42 10.83 -3.97 5.33
N ILE A 43 11.39 -5.13 5.03
CA ILE A 43 12.61 -5.62 5.68
C ILE A 43 13.83 -4.91 5.10
N PHE A 44 14.64 -4.30 5.95
CA PHE A 44 15.86 -3.61 5.53
C PHE A 44 16.96 -4.62 5.23
N ARG A 45 17.07 -5.05 3.96
CA ARG A 45 18.03 -6.08 3.52
C ARG A 45 19.21 -5.55 2.68
N ASP A 46 19.05 -4.38 2.04
CA ASP A 46 20.07 -3.80 1.15
C ASP A 46 20.46 -2.41 1.64
N PRO A 47 21.73 -2.18 2.02
CA PRO A 47 22.19 -0.90 2.52
C PRO A 47 22.13 0.23 1.49
N ARG A 48 21.96 -0.11 0.20
CA ARG A 48 21.81 0.87 -0.88
C ARG A 48 20.39 1.37 -1.02
N TRP A 49 19.44 0.80 -0.29
CA TRP A 49 18.06 1.27 -0.27
C TRP A 49 17.93 2.58 0.50
N GLY A 50 17.42 3.65 -0.15
CA GLY A 50 17.37 5.00 0.39
C GLY A 50 16.37 5.22 1.52
N ARG A 51 15.52 4.23 1.85
CA ARG A 51 14.42 4.34 2.82
C ARG A 51 14.57 3.41 4.03
N GLY A 52 15.76 2.85 4.25
CA GLY A 52 16.02 1.95 5.38
C GLY A 52 15.69 2.55 6.75
N GLN A 53 15.93 3.85 6.93
CA GLN A 53 15.64 4.59 8.18
C GLN A 53 14.13 4.69 8.52
N GLU A 54 13.25 4.42 7.57
CA GLU A 54 11.79 4.41 7.82
C GLU A 54 11.30 3.08 8.40
N THR A 55 12.15 2.06 8.45
CA THR A 55 11.77 0.69 8.79
C THR A 55 12.07 0.33 10.23
N TRP A 56 11.54 -0.83 10.65
CA TRP A 56 11.77 -1.42 11.97
C TRP A 56 12.99 -2.34 12.01
N GLY A 57 13.76 -2.42 10.91
CA GLY A 57 14.99 -3.21 10.80
C GLY A 57 14.88 -4.44 9.91
N GLU A 58 15.63 -5.48 10.25
CA GLU A 58 15.84 -6.65 9.41
C GLU A 58 15.01 -7.87 9.83
N ASP A 59 14.46 -7.87 11.05
CA ASP A 59 13.72 -8.99 11.62
C ASP A 59 12.22 -8.89 11.31
N PRO A 60 11.62 -9.87 10.62
CA PRO A 60 10.20 -9.81 10.25
C PRO A 60 9.26 -9.94 11.44
N PHE A 61 9.65 -10.66 12.51
CA PHE A 61 8.84 -10.78 13.71
C PHE A 61 8.79 -9.45 14.46
N LEU A 62 9.96 -8.87 14.76
CA LEU A 62 10.04 -7.56 15.42
C LEU A 62 9.29 -6.48 14.62
N THR A 63 9.48 -6.46 13.31
CA THR A 63 8.77 -5.55 12.40
C THR A 63 7.24 -5.71 12.53
N GLY A 64 6.75 -6.95 12.53
CA GLY A 64 5.34 -7.24 12.69
C GLY A 64 4.76 -6.80 14.03
N GLU A 65 5.48 -7.05 15.15
CA GLU A 65 5.05 -6.64 16.50
C GLU A 65 4.99 -5.11 16.66
N MET A 66 6.07 -4.43 16.28
CA MET A 66 6.18 -2.98 16.41
C MET A 66 5.15 -2.26 15.53
N ALA A 67 5.03 -2.69 14.28
CA ALA A 67 4.09 -2.11 13.33
C ALA A 67 2.63 -2.40 13.72
N SER A 68 2.31 -3.57 14.29
CA SER A 68 0.97 -3.85 14.80
C SER A 68 0.58 -2.94 15.95
N ALA A 69 1.51 -2.66 16.87
CA ALA A 69 1.28 -1.69 17.93
C ALA A 69 1.05 -0.27 17.38
N PHE A 70 1.79 0.10 16.33
CA PHE A 70 1.61 1.37 15.63
C PHE A 70 0.24 1.47 14.97
N VAL A 71 -0.18 0.44 14.20
CA VAL A 71 -1.49 0.41 13.52
C VAL A 71 -2.62 0.56 14.53
N ARG A 72 -2.61 -0.24 15.63
CA ARG A 72 -3.65 -0.17 16.65
C ARG A 72 -3.72 1.21 17.32
N GLY A 73 -2.58 1.82 17.64
CA GLY A 73 -2.54 3.16 18.23
C GLY A 73 -3.04 4.24 17.27
N LEU A 74 -2.72 4.12 15.98
CA LEU A 74 -3.16 5.07 14.95
C LEU A 74 -4.67 4.95 14.67
N GLN A 75 -5.17 3.71 14.53
CA GLN A 75 -6.57 3.44 14.18
C GLN A 75 -7.53 3.59 15.37
N GLY A 76 -7.02 3.47 16.61
CA GLY A 76 -7.81 3.58 17.83
C GLY A 76 -8.61 2.31 18.14
N ASP A 77 -9.37 2.36 19.22
CA ASP A 77 -10.08 1.19 19.79
C ASP A 77 -11.60 1.24 19.57
N ASP A 78 -12.14 2.23 18.84
CA ASP A 78 -13.57 2.30 18.55
C ASP A 78 -13.95 1.18 17.58
N PRO A 79 -14.96 0.34 17.90
CA PRO A 79 -15.29 -0.82 17.07
C PRO A 79 -16.01 -0.46 15.76
N GLN A 80 -16.48 0.77 15.61
CA GLN A 80 -17.26 1.21 14.45
C GLN A 80 -16.52 2.27 13.61
N TYR A 81 -15.71 3.12 14.25
CA TYR A 81 -15.10 4.26 13.58
C TYR A 81 -13.59 4.30 13.82
N LEU A 82 -12.82 4.29 12.73
CA LEU A 82 -11.38 4.50 12.83
C LEU A 82 -11.08 5.94 13.26
N LYS A 83 -10.11 6.08 14.17
CA LYS A 83 -9.58 7.38 14.56
C LYS A 83 -8.79 8.02 13.42
N ALA A 84 -7.95 7.23 12.76
CA ALA A 84 -7.30 7.50 11.48
C ALA A 84 -7.05 6.16 10.79
N ALA A 85 -6.93 6.13 9.46
CA ALA A 85 -6.60 4.93 8.73
C ALA A 85 -5.08 4.75 8.62
N ALA A 86 -4.57 3.56 8.92
CA ALA A 86 -3.19 3.17 8.67
C ALA A 86 -3.05 2.47 7.32
N CYS A 87 -1.84 2.49 6.75
CA CYS A 87 -1.53 1.84 5.48
C CYS A 87 -0.22 1.06 5.58
N ALA A 88 -0.30 -0.26 5.48
CA ALA A 88 0.88 -1.11 5.44
C ALA A 88 1.61 -0.98 4.10
N LYS A 89 2.90 -0.62 4.15
CA LYS A 89 3.67 -0.36 2.91
C LYS A 89 5.10 -0.86 2.99
N HIS A 90 5.72 -1.09 1.84
CA HIS A 90 5.22 -1.16 0.46
C HIS A 90 5.12 -2.63 0.08
N TYR A 91 3.99 -3.08 -0.36
CA TYR A 91 3.65 -4.49 -0.59
C TYR A 91 4.01 -4.91 -2.02
N ALA A 92 5.05 -5.76 -2.25
CA ALA A 92 5.97 -6.32 -1.28
C ALA A 92 7.40 -6.41 -1.87
N VAL A 93 8.38 -6.75 -1.00
CA VAL A 93 9.79 -6.94 -1.38
C VAL A 93 10.44 -5.68 -1.97
N HIS A 94 10.07 -4.51 -1.47
CA HIS A 94 10.45 -3.20 -2.04
C HIS A 94 11.91 -2.77 -1.74
N SER A 95 12.60 -3.36 -0.80
CA SER A 95 13.91 -2.92 -0.31
C SER A 95 15.09 -3.28 -1.24
N GLY A 96 15.03 -2.87 -2.50
CA GLY A 96 16.10 -2.96 -3.48
C GLY A 96 17.00 -1.71 -3.52
N PRO A 97 18.07 -1.69 -4.39
CA PRO A 97 18.90 -0.51 -4.55
C PRO A 97 18.10 0.71 -4.98
N GLU A 98 18.36 1.87 -4.36
CA GLU A 98 17.60 3.10 -4.56
C GLU A 98 17.55 3.57 -6.02
N LYS A 99 18.67 3.43 -6.75
CA LYS A 99 18.74 3.81 -8.18
C LYS A 99 17.77 3.03 -9.08
N ASP A 100 17.36 1.83 -8.64
CA ASP A 100 16.51 0.92 -9.40
C ASP A 100 15.05 0.92 -8.88
N ARG A 101 14.68 1.86 -8.01
CA ARG A 101 13.37 1.94 -7.33
C ARG A 101 12.20 1.69 -8.26
N HIS A 102 12.19 2.33 -9.45
CA HIS A 102 11.10 2.29 -10.42
C HIS A 102 11.20 1.15 -11.45
N SER A 103 12.29 0.38 -11.45
CA SER A 103 12.54 -0.66 -12.46
C SER A 103 12.93 -2.02 -11.88
N PHE A 104 13.15 -2.07 -10.55
CA PHE A 104 13.62 -3.26 -9.87
C PHE A 104 12.63 -4.42 -10.01
N ASN A 105 13.16 -5.62 -10.19
CA ASN A 105 12.39 -6.86 -10.11
C ASN A 105 12.96 -7.75 -9.02
N ALA A 106 12.21 -7.96 -7.96
CA ALA A 106 12.61 -8.79 -6.84
C ALA A 106 12.40 -10.26 -7.18
N ILE A 107 13.49 -11.00 -7.35
CA ILE A 107 13.46 -12.46 -7.52
C ILE A 107 13.74 -13.10 -6.18
N VAL A 108 12.75 -13.77 -5.63
CA VAL A 108 12.82 -14.45 -4.33
C VAL A 108 12.22 -15.85 -4.46
N THR A 109 12.66 -16.77 -3.62
CA THR A 109 12.01 -18.08 -3.51
C THR A 109 10.67 -17.94 -2.77
N LYS A 110 9.78 -18.91 -2.98
CA LYS A 110 8.51 -18.95 -2.20
C LYS A 110 8.79 -18.96 -0.69
N ARG A 111 9.83 -19.66 -0.27
CA ARG A 111 10.23 -19.70 1.15
C ARG A 111 10.63 -18.32 1.65
N GLU A 112 11.51 -17.61 0.95
CA GLU A 112 11.93 -16.25 1.36
C GLU A 112 10.75 -15.28 1.38
N LEU A 113 9.84 -15.39 0.40
CA LEU A 113 8.65 -14.57 0.37
C LEU A 113 7.81 -14.75 1.64
N TYR A 114 7.50 -16.01 2.02
CA TYR A 114 6.64 -16.32 3.16
C TYR A 114 7.33 -16.26 4.53
N ASP A 115 8.66 -16.52 4.59
CA ASP A 115 9.40 -16.52 5.86
C ASP A 115 9.93 -15.12 6.23
N THR A 116 10.15 -14.24 5.22
CA THR A 116 10.85 -12.96 5.45
C THR A 116 9.99 -11.74 5.07
N TYR A 117 9.42 -11.71 3.86
CA TYR A 117 8.85 -10.48 3.31
C TYR A 117 7.36 -10.30 3.60
N LEU A 118 6.60 -11.37 3.74
CA LEU A 118 5.16 -11.32 3.98
C LEU A 118 4.74 -11.33 5.46
N PRO A 119 5.50 -11.87 6.43
CA PRO A 119 4.98 -12.05 7.80
C PRO A 119 4.50 -10.78 8.47
N ALA A 120 5.23 -9.66 8.31
CA ALA A 120 4.80 -8.38 8.88
C ALA A 120 3.47 -7.91 8.27
N PHE A 121 3.33 -7.94 6.94
CA PHE A 121 2.06 -7.59 6.26
C PHE A 121 0.92 -8.50 6.70
N LYS A 122 1.13 -9.82 6.73
CA LYS A 122 0.13 -10.77 7.19
C LYS A 122 -0.36 -10.41 8.59
N LYS A 123 0.56 -10.15 9.52
CA LYS A 123 0.21 -9.78 10.90
C LYS A 123 -0.60 -8.48 10.95
N LEU A 124 -0.23 -7.48 10.18
CA LEU A 124 -0.97 -6.22 10.14
C LEU A 124 -2.40 -6.41 9.60
N VAL A 125 -2.57 -7.23 8.59
CA VAL A 125 -3.88 -7.55 8.01
C VAL A 125 -4.72 -8.40 8.97
N THR A 126 -4.18 -9.55 9.41
CA THR A 126 -4.99 -10.55 10.13
C THR A 126 -5.19 -10.23 11.60
N GLU A 127 -4.23 -9.57 12.27
CA GLU A 127 -4.27 -9.31 13.71
C GLU A 127 -4.47 -7.83 14.06
N ALA A 128 -3.78 -6.91 13.38
CA ALA A 128 -3.91 -5.48 13.66
C ALA A 128 -5.05 -4.81 12.88
N LYS A 129 -5.63 -5.49 11.88
CA LYS A 129 -6.73 -5.01 11.06
C LYS A 129 -6.41 -3.66 10.40
N VAL A 130 -5.25 -3.61 9.73
CA VAL A 130 -4.85 -2.42 9.00
C VAL A 130 -5.86 -2.10 7.90
N GLU A 131 -6.26 -0.85 7.81
CA GLU A 131 -7.29 -0.37 6.88
C GLU A 131 -6.87 -0.41 5.42
N SER A 132 -5.60 -0.12 5.12
CA SER A 132 -5.15 -0.11 3.75
C SER A 132 -3.77 -0.75 3.57
N VAL A 133 -3.49 -1.15 2.32
CA VAL A 133 -2.21 -1.69 1.90
C VAL A 133 -1.74 -0.92 0.66
N MET A 134 -0.47 -0.52 0.64
CA MET A 134 0.11 0.18 -0.52
C MET A 134 0.97 -0.77 -1.33
N GLY A 135 0.63 -0.94 -2.62
CA GLY A 135 1.46 -1.65 -3.57
C GLY A 135 2.78 -0.92 -3.85
N ALA A 136 3.85 -1.69 -3.99
CA ALA A 136 5.20 -1.15 -4.19
C ALA A 136 5.48 -0.77 -5.65
N TYR A 137 6.53 0.04 -5.87
CA TYR A 137 7.01 0.41 -7.21
C TYR A 137 7.53 -0.77 -8.03
N ASN A 138 8.21 -1.70 -7.35
CA ASN A 138 8.94 -2.78 -8.01
C ASN A 138 8.02 -3.88 -8.57
N ARG A 139 8.62 -4.72 -9.39
CA ARG A 139 8.07 -6.06 -9.66
C ARG A 139 8.54 -7.04 -8.60
N THR A 140 7.73 -8.04 -8.35
CA THR A 140 8.08 -9.21 -7.54
C THR A 140 7.72 -10.45 -8.33
N LEU A 141 8.70 -11.30 -8.60
CA LEU A 141 8.53 -12.50 -9.43
C LEU A 141 7.92 -12.18 -10.81
N ASP A 142 8.43 -11.13 -11.44
CA ASP A 142 8.03 -10.60 -12.75
C ASP A 142 6.69 -9.87 -12.78
N GLU A 143 5.85 -9.92 -11.74
CA GLU A 143 4.60 -9.18 -11.65
C GLU A 143 4.80 -7.80 -11.01
N VAL A 144 4.24 -6.74 -11.58
CA VAL A 144 4.21 -5.41 -10.96
C VAL A 144 3.38 -5.45 -9.69
N CYS A 145 3.92 -4.99 -8.55
CA CYS A 145 3.28 -5.18 -7.25
C CYS A 145 1.86 -4.59 -7.16
N CYS A 146 1.61 -3.45 -7.82
CA CYS A 146 0.28 -2.82 -7.86
C CYS A 146 -0.72 -3.52 -8.81
N ALA A 147 -0.32 -4.61 -9.49
CA ALA A 147 -1.20 -5.45 -10.31
C ALA A 147 -0.73 -6.92 -10.29
N SER A 148 -0.19 -7.36 -9.17
CA SER A 148 0.23 -8.73 -9.00
C SER A 148 -0.95 -9.60 -8.61
N LYS A 149 -1.27 -10.58 -9.47
CA LYS A 149 -2.27 -11.59 -9.14
C LYS A 149 -1.87 -12.37 -7.89
N LEU A 150 -0.60 -12.78 -7.82
CA LEU A 150 -0.09 -13.53 -6.66
C LEU A 150 -0.24 -12.72 -5.37
N LEU A 151 0.22 -11.44 -5.37
CA LEU A 151 0.28 -10.66 -4.13
C LEU A 151 -1.10 -10.14 -3.72
N LEU A 152 -1.85 -9.50 -4.64
CA LEU A 152 -3.08 -8.79 -4.30
C LEU A 152 -4.30 -9.72 -4.25
N ASP A 153 -4.44 -10.61 -5.25
CA ASP A 153 -5.61 -11.49 -5.35
C ASP A 153 -5.43 -12.77 -4.53
N ASP A 154 -4.41 -13.58 -4.85
CA ASP A 154 -4.25 -14.89 -4.23
C ASP A 154 -3.87 -14.81 -2.73
N ILE A 155 -2.91 -13.94 -2.36
CA ILE A 155 -2.40 -13.87 -0.98
C ILE A 155 -3.19 -12.85 -0.16
N LEU A 156 -3.21 -11.57 -0.55
CA LEU A 156 -3.75 -10.51 0.28
C LEU A 156 -5.27 -10.70 0.52
N ARG A 157 -6.03 -10.81 -0.55
CA ARG A 157 -7.49 -10.99 -0.46
C ARG A 157 -7.89 -12.46 -0.25
N GLY A 158 -7.25 -13.39 -0.96
CA GLY A 158 -7.60 -14.82 -0.91
C GLY A 158 -7.15 -15.51 0.37
N GLU A 159 -5.85 -15.52 0.69
CA GLU A 159 -5.33 -16.24 1.86
C GLU A 159 -5.59 -15.48 3.18
N TRP A 160 -5.46 -14.14 3.19
CA TRP A 160 -5.54 -13.35 4.42
C TRP A 160 -6.91 -12.71 4.64
N GLY A 161 -7.79 -12.72 3.64
CA GLY A 161 -9.14 -12.16 3.74
C GLY A 161 -9.15 -10.66 3.97
N PHE A 162 -8.23 -9.93 3.31
CA PHE A 162 -8.18 -8.48 3.37
C PHE A 162 -9.38 -7.86 2.66
N ASP A 163 -10.13 -7.02 3.36
CA ASP A 163 -11.34 -6.35 2.91
C ASP A 163 -11.22 -4.83 2.82
N GLY A 164 -10.07 -4.28 3.21
CA GLY A 164 -9.76 -2.85 3.04
C GLY A 164 -9.32 -2.49 1.60
N HIS A 165 -8.91 -1.24 1.39
CA HIS A 165 -8.51 -0.78 0.06
C HIS A 165 -7.00 -0.94 -0.20
N VAL A 166 -6.66 -1.19 -1.47
CA VAL A 166 -5.29 -1.20 -1.97
C VAL A 166 -5.03 0.09 -2.73
N VAL A 167 -4.01 0.85 -2.29
CA VAL A 167 -3.54 2.06 -2.98
C VAL A 167 -2.20 1.79 -3.67
N SER A 168 -1.96 2.41 -4.82
CA SER A 168 -0.63 2.39 -5.43
C SER A 168 0.33 3.36 -4.70
N ASP A 169 1.63 3.07 -4.70
CA ASP A 169 2.61 4.13 -4.43
C ASP A 169 2.53 5.18 -5.54
N CYS A 170 2.94 6.43 -5.26
CA CYS A 170 2.80 7.53 -6.21
C CYS A 170 3.65 7.28 -7.46
N MET A 171 3.02 7.38 -8.64
CA MET A 171 3.60 7.06 -9.95
C MET A 171 3.82 5.56 -10.23
N ALA A 172 3.51 4.66 -9.30
CA ALA A 172 3.75 3.23 -9.49
C ALA A 172 2.94 2.63 -10.66
N LEU A 173 1.74 3.13 -10.94
CA LEU A 173 0.96 2.68 -12.11
C LEU A 173 1.55 3.20 -13.42
N SER A 174 2.11 4.42 -13.41
CA SER A 174 2.83 4.96 -14.56
C SER A 174 4.10 4.17 -14.87
N ASP A 175 4.75 3.57 -13.86
CA ASP A 175 5.93 2.73 -14.04
C ASP A 175 5.63 1.47 -14.87
N PHE A 176 4.39 1.01 -14.95
CA PHE A 176 4.01 -0.16 -15.75
C PHE A 176 4.41 0.00 -17.22
N TYR A 177 4.13 1.16 -17.81
CA TYR A 177 4.48 1.44 -19.21
C TYR A 177 5.78 2.25 -19.37
N LEU A 178 6.14 3.09 -18.39
CA LEU A 178 7.34 3.92 -18.50
C LEU A 178 8.64 3.15 -18.21
N HIS A 179 8.66 2.30 -17.19
CA HIS A 179 9.87 1.66 -16.70
C HIS A 179 9.84 0.13 -16.79
N HIS A 180 8.74 -0.51 -16.36
CA HIS A 180 8.64 -1.97 -16.37
C HIS A 180 8.31 -2.53 -17.76
N LYS A 181 7.68 -1.74 -18.65
CA LYS A 181 7.30 -2.14 -20.00
C LYS A 181 6.39 -3.38 -20.05
N VAL A 182 5.48 -3.48 -19.07
CA VAL A 182 4.49 -4.57 -18.98
C VAL A 182 3.15 -4.19 -19.58
N THR A 183 2.92 -2.89 -19.85
CA THR A 183 1.76 -2.33 -20.55
C THR A 183 2.24 -1.38 -21.63
N GLU A 184 1.35 -1.06 -22.59
CA GLU A 184 1.69 -0.17 -23.70
C GLU A 184 1.50 1.31 -23.32
N ASP A 185 0.42 1.61 -22.59
CA ASP A 185 0.06 2.97 -22.21
C ASP A 185 -0.64 3.05 -20.83
N ALA A 186 -1.13 4.24 -20.50
CA ALA A 186 -1.79 4.49 -19.21
C ALA A 186 -3.16 3.79 -19.12
N ALA A 187 -3.91 3.65 -20.23
CA ALA A 187 -5.19 2.96 -20.22
C ALA A 187 -5.01 1.46 -19.94
N ASP A 188 -4.04 0.81 -20.59
CA ASP A 188 -3.65 -0.56 -20.29
C ASP A 188 -3.23 -0.73 -18.83
N SER A 189 -2.47 0.23 -18.31
CA SER A 189 -2.01 0.21 -16.91
C SER A 189 -3.18 0.32 -15.93
N ALA A 190 -4.15 1.18 -16.20
CA ALA A 190 -5.37 1.32 -15.41
C ALA A 190 -6.19 0.02 -15.41
N ALA A 191 -6.40 -0.57 -16.59
CA ALA A 191 -7.11 -1.84 -16.73
C ALA A 191 -6.43 -2.97 -15.97
N LEU A 192 -5.10 -3.10 -16.09
CA LEU A 192 -4.34 -4.13 -15.41
C LEU A 192 -4.38 -3.96 -13.87
N ALA A 193 -4.25 -2.72 -13.37
CA ALA A 193 -4.31 -2.40 -11.94
C ALA A 193 -5.69 -2.75 -11.34
N LEU A 194 -6.78 -2.31 -11.97
CA LEU A 194 -8.15 -2.63 -11.56
C LEU A 194 -8.42 -4.13 -11.58
N LYS A 195 -7.94 -4.83 -12.61
CA LYS A 195 -8.14 -6.28 -12.75
C LYS A 195 -7.70 -7.06 -11.53
N TYR A 196 -6.55 -6.70 -10.96
CA TYR A 196 -5.95 -7.41 -9.83
C TYR A 196 -6.15 -6.72 -8.48
N GLY A 197 -6.97 -5.68 -8.39
CA GLY A 197 -7.46 -5.13 -7.13
C GLY A 197 -6.60 -4.04 -6.52
N CYS A 198 -5.97 -3.21 -7.34
CA CYS A 198 -5.53 -1.88 -6.93
C CYS A 198 -6.73 -0.94 -7.07
N ASP A 199 -7.23 -0.43 -5.93
CA ASP A 199 -8.50 0.30 -5.88
C ASP A 199 -8.30 1.81 -6.03
N LEU A 200 -7.14 2.34 -5.63
CA LEU A 200 -6.83 3.77 -5.65
C LEU A 200 -5.44 4.03 -6.25
N GLY A 201 -5.36 4.91 -7.23
CA GLY A 201 -4.10 5.34 -7.86
C GLY A 201 -3.56 6.65 -7.31
N CYS A 202 -2.26 6.71 -6.99
CA CYS A 202 -1.57 7.95 -6.63
C CYS A 202 -0.80 8.52 -7.84
N ASP A 203 -1.50 8.66 -8.95
CA ASP A 203 -1.04 9.32 -10.18
C ASP A 203 -2.23 9.63 -11.09
N HIS A 204 -1.95 9.93 -12.36
CA HIS A 204 -2.99 10.26 -13.33
C HIS A 204 -3.49 9.07 -14.16
N VAL A 205 -2.96 7.86 -13.91
CA VAL A 205 -3.26 6.66 -14.72
C VAL A 205 -4.75 6.32 -14.67
N PHE A 206 -5.39 6.42 -13.52
CA PHE A 206 -6.83 6.14 -13.40
C PHE A 206 -7.73 7.19 -14.08
N ASN A 207 -7.19 8.32 -14.53
CA ASN A 207 -7.94 9.22 -15.41
C ASN A 207 -8.24 8.58 -16.78
N GLU A 208 -7.48 7.55 -17.17
CA GLU A 208 -7.65 6.81 -18.42
C GLU A 208 -8.61 5.59 -18.30
N ILE A 209 -9.25 5.40 -17.15
CA ILE A 209 -10.30 4.36 -16.98
C ILE A 209 -11.40 4.46 -18.05
N PRO A 210 -11.94 5.66 -18.39
CA PRO A 210 -12.93 5.77 -19.46
C PRO A 210 -12.39 5.26 -20.80
N THR A 211 -11.15 5.62 -21.16
CA THR A 211 -10.48 5.13 -22.38
C THR A 211 -10.34 3.61 -22.38
N ALA A 212 -9.97 3.01 -21.23
CA ALA A 212 -9.83 1.56 -21.09
C ALA A 212 -11.20 0.84 -21.23
N ILE A 213 -12.28 1.43 -20.72
CA ILE A 213 -13.64 0.90 -20.90
C ILE A 213 -14.06 0.98 -22.36
N GLU A 214 -13.84 2.11 -23.04
CA GLU A 214 -14.16 2.28 -24.47
C GLU A 214 -13.41 1.28 -25.35
N ARG A 215 -12.18 0.92 -25.00
CA ARG A 215 -11.38 -0.12 -25.68
C ARG A 215 -11.83 -1.54 -25.37
N GLY A 216 -12.58 -1.74 -24.27
CA GLY A 216 -12.95 -3.07 -23.77
C GLY A 216 -11.86 -3.75 -22.94
N ASP A 217 -10.83 -3.01 -22.49
CA ASP A 217 -9.71 -3.52 -21.68
C ASP A 217 -10.12 -3.72 -20.22
N THR A 218 -11.12 -2.96 -19.75
CA THR A 218 -11.73 -3.09 -18.42
C THR A 218 -13.25 -2.88 -18.48
N THR A 219 -13.93 -2.98 -17.34
CA THR A 219 -15.39 -2.85 -17.24
C THR A 219 -15.80 -1.97 -16.08
N GLU A 220 -16.99 -1.34 -16.17
CA GLU A 220 -17.58 -0.60 -15.03
C GLU A 220 -17.69 -1.45 -13.77
N ALA A 221 -17.99 -2.75 -13.90
CA ALA A 221 -18.07 -3.66 -12.75
C ALA A 221 -16.75 -3.78 -11.95
N LEU A 222 -15.59 -3.62 -12.61
CA LEU A 222 -14.30 -3.58 -11.91
C LEU A 222 -14.06 -2.24 -11.20
N VAL A 223 -14.61 -1.17 -11.74
CA VAL A 223 -14.60 0.15 -11.08
C VAL A 223 -15.52 0.13 -9.87
N ASP A 224 -16.73 -0.40 -10.00
CA ASP A 224 -17.69 -0.54 -8.90
C ASP A 224 -17.08 -1.34 -7.74
N ARG A 225 -16.42 -2.47 -8.06
CA ARG A 225 -15.69 -3.28 -7.05
C ARG A 225 -14.62 -2.48 -6.31
N ALA A 226 -13.92 -1.56 -6.98
CA ALA A 226 -12.88 -0.74 -6.36
C ALA A 226 -13.46 0.38 -5.48
N LEU A 227 -14.76 0.70 -5.63
CA LEU A 227 -15.48 1.72 -4.87
C LEU A 227 -16.24 1.15 -3.64
N GLU A 228 -16.48 -0.16 -3.59
CA GLU A 228 -17.12 -0.88 -2.48
C GLU A 228 -16.15 -1.12 -1.32
#